data_9e48355a6c7fe407c0b7038caae42e26
#
_entry.id   9e48355a6c7fe407c0b7038caae42e26
#
_cell.length_a   1.000
_cell.length_b   1.000
_cell.length_c   1.000
_cell.angle_alpha   90.00
_cell.angle_beta   90.00
_cell.angle_gamma   90.00
#
_symmetry.space_group_name_H-M   'P 1'
#
loop_
_entity.id
_entity.type
_entity.pdbx_description
1 polymer ?
#
loop_
_entity_poly.entity_id
_entity_poly.type
_entity_poly.pdbx_seq_one_letter_code
_entity_poly.pdbx_strand_id
1 'polypeptide(L)'
;MKRAFLAVLPLFLVASCMGKRAAAPSKPDASAPPSYELRLGKETFRLYCQTCHGETGAGDGFNAFNLDPHPRDISDTAFQKKKSDSDLADVIRRGGAGAGLSALMPPWGRTLSEAQINEVILYVRTLKKPPA
;
A
#
# COMPACT_ATOMS: atom_id res chain seq x y z
N MET A 1 3.32 -52.67 -65.15
CA MET A 1 3.04 -51.26 -64.79
C MET A 1 2.99 -51.19 -63.26
N LYS A 2 4.11 -50.76 -62.64
CA LYS A 2 4.23 -50.64 -61.16
C LYS A 2 4.17 -49.15 -60.83
N ARG A 3 3.07 -48.75 -60.15
CA ARG A 3 2.89 -47.36 -59.65
C ARG A 3 3.54 -47.27 -58.30
N ALA A 4 4.62 -46.48 -58.20
CA ALA A 4 5.24 -46.10 -56.91
C ALA A 4 4.43 -44.97 -56.25
N PHE A 5 3.91 -45.22 -55.04
CA PHE A 5 3.31 -44.18 -54.19
C PHE A 5 4.40 -43.53 -53.39
N LEU A 6 4.67 -42.24 -53.68
CA LEU A 6 5.50 -41.36 -52.81
C LEU A 6 4.64 -40.96 -51.61
N ALA A 7 4.99 -41.40 -50.41
CA ALA A 7 4.45 -40.93 -49.19
C ALA A 7 5.11 -39.60 -48.79
N VAL A 8 4.38 -38.51 -48.87
CA VAL A 8 4.80 -37.19 -48.36
C VAL A 8 4.50 -37.13 -46.85
N LEU A 9 5.57 -37.11 -46.06
CA LEU A 9 5.49 -36.98 -44.58
C LEU A 9 5.36 -35.51 -44.23
N PRO A 10 4.31 -35.05 -43.54
CA PRO A 10 4.22 -33.65 -43.09
C PRO A 10 5.16 -33.41 -41.91
N LEU A 11 6.10 -32.49 -42.10
CA LEU A 11 6.99 -31.98 -41.07
C LEU A 11 6.20 -31.04 -40.11
N PHE A 12 5.79 -31.55 -38.94
CA PHE A 12 5.19 -30.74 -37.89
C PHE A 12 6.26 -29.84 -37.26
N LEU A 13 6.25 -28.55 -37.61
CA LEU A 13 6.97 -27.50 -36.90
C LEU A 13 6.34 -27.28 -35.53
N VAL A 14 6.94 -27.83 -34.46
CA VAL A 14 6.56 -27.54 -33.08
C VAL A 14 7.10 -26.15 -32.74
N ALA A 15 6.23 -25.15 -32.84
CA ALA A 15 6.54 -23.79 -32.32
C ALA A 15 6.63 -23.86 -30.81
N SER A 16 7.84 -23.88 -30.25
CA SER A 16 8.11 -23.71 -28.82
C SER A 16 7.70 -22.30 -28.41
N CYS A 17 6.51 -22.18 -27.81
CA CYS A 17 6.15 -20.99 -27.03
C CYS A 17 7.06 -20.88 -25.82
N MET A 18 8.17 -20.14 -25.94
CA MET A 18 8.95 -19.68 -24.79
C MET A 18 8.10 -18.70 -23.97
N GLY A 19 7.35 -19.23 -23.01
CA GLY A 19 6.66 -18.44 -22.01
C GLY A 19 7.68 -17.60 -21.25
N LYS A 20 7.60 -16.27 -21.37
CA LYS A 20 8.35 -15.35 -20.50
C LYS A 20 7.93 -15.66 -19.06
N ARG A 21 8.78 -16.33 -18.29
CA ARG A 21 8.62 -16.43 -16.84
C ARG A 21 8.56 -15.02 -16.30
N ALA A 22 7.40 -14.63 -15.75
CA ALA A 22 7.30 -13.42 -14.96
C ALA A 22 8.34 -13.53 -13.83
N ALA A 23 9.25 -12.58 -13.76
CA ALA A 23 10.21 -12.51 -12.66
C ALA A 23 9.45 -12.39 -11.34
N ALA A 24 9.81 -13.22 -10.37
CA ALA A 24 9.28 -13.08 -9.02
C ALA A 24 9.59 -11.66 -8.50
N PRO A 25 8.68 -11.03 -7.73
CA PRO A 25 8.93 -9.70 -7.19
C PRO A 25 10.22 -9.72 -6.36
N SER A 26 11.21 -8.97 -6.84
CA SER A 26 12.49 -8.80 -6.13
C SER A 26 12.22 -8.07 -4.81
N LYS A 27 12.95 -8.48 -3.76
CA LYS A 27 12.94 -7.79 -2.47
C LYS A 27 13.27 -6.30 -2.72
N PRO A 28 12.52 -5.35 -2.10
CA PRO A 28 12.78 -3.92 -2.31
C PRO A 28 14.25 -3.60 -1.99
N ASP A 29 14.93 -2.98 -2.91
CA ASP A 29 16.29 -2.47 -2.70
C ASP A 29 16.20 -1.26 -1.77
N ALA A 30 16.73 -1.39 -0.55
CA ALA A 30 16.72 -0.31 0.44
C ALA A 30 17.56 0.92 0.01
N SER A 31 18.39 0.80 -1.02
CA SER A 31 19.17 1.90 -1.61
C SER A 31 18.47 2.60 -2.75
N ALA A 32 17.37 2.03 -3.29
CA ALA A 32 16.60 2.64 -4.35
C ALA A 32 15.84 3.87 -3.83
N PRO A 33 15.72 4.96 -4.61
CA PRO A 33 14.90 6.09 -4.22
C PRO A 33 13.45 5.65 -4.01
N PRO A 34 12.73 6.25 -3.04
CA PRO A 34 11.32 5.90 -2.80
C PRO A 34 10.51 5.98 -4.09
N SER A 35 9.56 5.06 -4.27
CA SER A 35 8.64 5.12 -5.41
C SER A 35 7.92 6.46 -5.44
N TYR A 36 7.44 6.84 -6.62
CA TYR A 36 6.70 8.09 -6.79
C TYR A 36 5.48 8.15 -5.87
N GLU A 37 4.73 7.04 -5.77
CA GLU A 37 3.56 6.88 -4.92
C GLU A 37 3.91 7.04 -3.43
N LEU A 38 5.04 6.48 -2.99
CA LEU A 38 5.50 6.62 -1.60
C LEU A 38 5.82 8.07 -1.25
N ARG A 39 6.40 8.84 -2.19
CA ARG A 39 6.66 10.27 -1.99
C ARG A 39 5.37 11.07 -1.88
N LEU A 40 4.38 10.79 -2.76
CA LEU A 40 3.07 11.42 -2.69
C LEU A 40 2.35 11.07 -1.38
N GLY A 41 2.41 9.82 -0.95
CA GLY A 41 1.86 9.37 0.33
C GLY A 41 2.48 10.08 1.52
N LYS A 42 3.80 10.27 1.52
CA LYS A 42 4.50 11.06 2.55
C LYS A 42 4.04 12.51 2.58
N GLU A 43 3.87 13.13 1.41
CA GLU A 43 3.41 14.51 1.32
C GLU A 43 1.97 14.66 1.80
N THR A 44 1.07 13.76 1.39
CA THR A 44 -0.32 13.70 1.86
C THR A 44 -0.38 13.52 3.38
N PHE A 45 0.43 12.61 3.94
CA PHE A 45 0.51 12.41 5.38
C PHE A 45 0.95 13.68 6.11
N ARG A 46 1.99 14.33 5.63
CA ARG A 46 2.51 15.56 6.21
C ARG A 46 1.46 16.69 6.25
N LEU A 47 0.66 16.81 5.20
CA LEU A 47 -0.34 17.87 5.07
C LEU A 47 -1.59 17.62 5.93
N TYR A 48 -2.05 16.37 6.03
CA TYR A 48 -3.38 16.07 6.59
C TYR A 48 -3.36 15.25 7.88
N CYS A 49 -2.28 14.52 8.16
CA CYS A 49 -2.24 13.52 9.24
C CYS A 49 -1.23 13.86 10.33
N GLN A 50 -0.07 14.40 9.96
CA GLN A 50 1.07 14.62 10.85
C GLN A 50 0.75 15.51 12.05
N THR A 51 -0.12 16.52 11.89
CA THR A 51 -0.48 17.45 12.96
C THR A 51 -1.06 16.75 14.19
N CYS A 52 -1.75 15.62 13.99
CA CYS A 52 -2.31 14.81 15.07
C CYS A 52 -1.48 13.54 15.31
N HIS A 53 -1.08 12.83 14.25
CA HIS A 53 -0.38 11.55 14.38
C HIS A 53 1.12 11.65 14.61
N GLY A 54 1.71 12.83 14.49
CA GLY A 54 3.15 13.05 14.62
C GLY A 54 3.93 12.65 13.37
N GLU A 55 5.19 13.05 13.29
CA GLU A 55 6.05 12.77 12.13
C GLU A 55 6.32 11.27 11.96
N THR A 56 6.47 10.58 13.08
CA THR A 56 6.74 9.13 13.12
C THR A 56 5.47 8.28 13.21
N GLY A 57 4.29 8.91 13.31
CA GLY A 57 3.02 8.21 13.50
C GLY A 57 2.78 7.74 14.93
N ALA A 58 3.52 8.25 15.92
CA ALA A 58 3.43 7.83 17.31
C ALA A 58 2.18 8.38 18.05
N GLY A 59 1.38 9.24 17.42
CA GLY A 59 0.24 9.90 18.02
C GLY A 59 0.61 11.17 18.81
N ASP A 60 1.83 11.66 18.64
CA ASP A 60 2.46 12.77 19.37
C ASP A 60 2.53 14.07 18.56
N GLY A 61 1.64 14.23 17.59
CA GLY A 61 1.59 15.45 16.77
C GLY A 61 1.23 16.69 17.61
N PHE A 62 1.50 17.86 17.05
CA PHE A 62 1.30 19.15 17.73
C PHE A 62 -0.11 19.31 18.34
N ASN A 63 -1.15 18.82 17.65
CA ASN A 63 -2.52 18.89 18.15
C ASN A 63 -2.88 17.75 19.11
N ALA A 64 -2.04 16.71 19.23
CA ALA A 64 -2.35 15.53 20.03
C ALA A 64 -2.59 15.86 21.51
N PHE A 65 -1.88 16.85 22.06
CA PHE A 65 -1.97 17.26 23.46
C PHE A 65 -3.36 17.70 23.91
N ASN A 66 -4.19 18.17 22.97
CA ASN A 66 -5.53 18.67 23.24
C ASN A 66 -6.63 17.67 22.88
N LEU A 67 -6.27 16.45 22.46
CA LEU A 67 -7.22 15.45 22.00
C LEU A 67 -7.42 14.33 23.03
N ASP A 68 -8.69 14.09 23.36
CA ASP A 68 -9.12 12.96 24.19
C ASP A 68 -10.26 12.22 23.47
N PRO A 69 -10.08 10.95 23.08
CA PRO A 69 -8.87 10.15 23.25
C PRO A 69 -7.71 10.62 22.36
N HIS A 70 -6.50 10.37 22.84
CA HIS A 70 -5.26 10.62 22.11
C HIS A 70 -5.25 9.92 20.75
N PRO A 71 -4.61 10.51 19.71
CA PRO A 71 -4.46 9.85 18.42
C PRO A 71 -3.73 8.51 18.57
N ARG A 72 -4.22 7.51 17.86
CA ARG A 72 -3.61 6.18 17.88
C ARG A 72 -2.16 6.23 17.38
N ASP A 73 -1.26 5.55 18.11
CA ASP A 73 0.09 5.23 17.59
C ASP A 73 -0.03 4.26 16.43
N ILE A 74 0.04 4.82 15.20
CA ILE A 74 -0.04 4.05 13.95
C ILE A 74 1.31 3.45 13.53
N SER A 75 2.41 3.77 14.25
CA SER A 75 3.72 3.13 14.08
C SER A 75 3.86 1.84 14.87
N ASP A 76 2.94 1.58 15.81
CA ASP A 76 2.94 0.38 16.66
C ASP A 76 2.89 -0.90 15.83
N THR A 77 3.83 -1.83 16.08
CA THR A 77 3.98 -3.06 15.29
C THR A 77 2.77 -3.98 15.41
N ALA A 78 2.12 -4.07 16.59
CA ALA A 78 0.96 -4.92 16.79
C ALA A 78 -0.26 -4.34 16.06
N PHE A 79 -0.45 -3.02 16.13
CA PHE A 79 -1.47 -2.31 15.35
C PHE A 79 -1.27 -2.53 13.86
N GLN A 80 -0.07 -2.34 13.34
CA GLN A 80 0.28 -2.51 11.93
C GLN A 80 0.01 -3.92 11.41
N LYS A 81 0.22 -4.95 12.24
CA LYS A 81 -0.08 -6.35 11.90
C LYS A 81 -1.58 -6.66 11.92
N LYS A 82 -2.31 -6.04 12.85
CA LYS A 82 -3.74 -6.31 13.08
C LYS A 82 -4.65 -5.64 12.04
N LYS A 83 -4.25 -4.47 11.52
CA LYS A 83 -5.04 -3.68 10.59
C LYS A 83 -4.62 -3.93 9.15
N SER A 84 -5.57 -4.33 8.31
CA SER A 84 -5.36 -4.43 6.85
C SER A 84 -5.32 -3.05 6.20
N ASP A 85 -4.86 -2.96 4.94
CA ASP A 85 -4.89 -1.72 4.18
C ASP A 85 -6.33 -1.25 3.93
N SER A 86 -7.26 -2.17 3.75
CA SER A 86 -8.68 -1.86 3.63
C SER A 86 -9.26 -1.28 4.91
N ASP A 87 -8.85 -1.78 6.10
CA ASP A 87 -9.28 -1.19 7.38
C ASP A 87 -8.76 0.25 7.52
N LEU A 88 -7.50 0.49 7.14
CA LEU A 88 -6.91 1.83 7.17
C LEU A 88 -7.62 2.76 6.18
N ALA A 89 -7.87 2.30 4.95
CA ALA A 89 -8.57 3.08 3.94
C ALA A 89 -9.97 3.48 4.42
N ASP A 90 -10.67 2.56 5.05
CA ASP A 90 -12.01 2.79 5.57
C ASP A 90 -12.04 3.84 6.69
N VAL A 91 -11.10 3.76 7.64
CA VAL A 91 -10.95 4.76 8.70
C VAL A 91 -10.58 6.13 8.11
N ILE A 92 -9.65 6.20 7.18
CA ILE A 92 -9.26 7.47 6.52
C ILE A 92 -10.45 8.07 5.79
N ARG A 93 -11.17 7.25 5.02
CA ARG A 93 -12.30 7.70 4.21
C ARG A 93 -13.45 8.22 5.04
N ARG A 94 -13.86 7.47 6.06
CA ARG A 94 -15.05 7.77 6.89
C ARG A 94 -14.76 8.58 8.14
N GLY A 95 -13.49 8.78 8.46
CA GLY A 95 -13.07 9.35 9.73
C GLY A 95 -13.29 8.40 10.90
N GLY A 96 -12.84 8.80 12.07
CA GLY A 96 -12.94 7.97 13.28
C GLY A 96 -14.38 7.64 13.65
N ALA A 97 -15.28 8.61 13.67
CA ALA A 97 -16.70 8.39 14.00
C ALA A 97 -17.36 7.39 13.04
N GLY A 98 -17.10 7.51 11.74
CA GLY A 98 -17.64 6.60 10.71
C GLY A 98 -17.10 5.17 10.82
N ALA A 99 -15.96 4.99 11.48
CA ALA A 99 -15.33 3.69 11.73
C ALA A 99 -15.56 3.16 13.16
N GLY A 100 -16.45 3.79 13.96
CA GLY A 100 -16.69 3.42 15.35
C GLY A 100 -15.52 3.76 16.29
N LEU A 101 -14.70 4.76 15.93
CA LEU A 101 -13.56 5.28 16.68
C LEU A 101 -13.81 6.73 17.10
N SER A 102 -12.77 7.45 17.51
CA SER A 102 -12.88 8.85 17.92
C SER A 102 -13.39 9.77 16.81
N ALA A 103 -14.39 10.59 17.10
CA ALA A 103 -14.90 11.63 16.20
C ALA A 103 -13.88 12.75 15.92
N LEU A 104 -12.78 12.80 16.67
CA LEU A 104 -11.73 13.81 16.49
C LEU A 104 -10.86 13.55 15.26
N MET A 105 -10.90 12.34 14.71
CA MET A 105 -10.31 12.06 13.40
C MET A 105 -11.33 12.38 12.28
N PRO A 106 -11.11 13.42 11.47
CA PRO A 106 -12.07 13.82 10.44
C PRO A 106 -12.14 12.80 9.28
N PRO A 107 -13.27 12.78 8.53
CA PRO A 107 -13.39 11.99 7.31
C PRO A 107 -12.65 12.68 6.15
N TRP A 108 -11.75 11.97 5.52
CA TRP A 108 -10.94 12.49 4.41
C TRP A 108 -11.42 12.07 3.01
N GLY A 109 -12.40 11.15 2.92
CA GLY A 109 -12.87 10.62 1.63
C GLY A 109 -13.54 11.64 0.70
N ARG A 110 -13.84 12.85 1.18
CA ARG A 110 -14.32 13.97 0.33
C ARG A 110 -13.20 14.92 -0.09
N THR A 111 -12.04 14.82 0.53
CA THR A 111 -10.87 15.68 0.31
C THR A 111 -9.77 14.93 -0.47
N LEU A 112 -9.57 13.66 -0.16
CA LEU A 112 -8.57 12.81 -0.79
C LEU A 112 -9.23 11.85 -1.77
N SER A 113 -8.61 11.67 -2.93
CA SER A 113 -8.98 10.63 -3.89
C SER A 113 -8.59 9.24 -3.36
N GLU A 114 -9.17 8.19 -3.92
CA GLU A 114 -8.78 6.80 -3.59
C GLU A 114 -7.29 6.52 -3.84
N ALA A 115 -6.72 7.11 -4.89
CA ALA A 115 -5.28 7.01 -5.14
C ALA A 115 -4.47 7.63 -4.00
N GLN A 116 -4.80 8.84 -3.56
CA GLN A 116 -4.12 9.51 -2.44
C GLN A 116 -4.30 8.76 -1.11
N ILE A 117 -5.47 8.15 -0.88
CA ILE A 117 -5.69 7.29 0.30
C ILE A 117 -4.76 6.06 0.26
N ASN A 118 -4.63 5.41 -0.90
CA ASN A 118 -3.73 4.27 -1.05
C ASN A 118 -2.26 4.68 -0.90
N GLU A 119 -1.85 5.80 -1.47
CA GLU A 119 -0.51 6.36 -1.35
C GLU A 119 -0.15 6.69 0.10
N VAL A 120 -1.06 7.31 0.85
CA VAL A 120 -0.81 7.61 2.27
C VAL A 120 -0.72 6.34 3.10
N ILE A 121 -1.47 5.29 2.79
CA ILE A 121 -1.37 3.99 3.45
C ILE A 121 0.01 3.36 3.18
N LEU A 122 0.51 3.40 1.94
CA LEU A 122 1.87 2.96 1.62
C LEU A 122 2.91 3.65 2.53
N TYR A 123 2.79 4.96 2.72
CA TYR A 123 3.67 5.69 3.61
C TYR A 123 3.49 5.28 5.08
N VAL A 124 2.26 5.19 5.58
CA VAL A 124 1.95 4.73 6.95
C VAL A 124 2.58 3.37 7.24
N ARG A 125 2.62 2.46 6.26
CA ARG A 125 3.28 1.16 6.43
C ARG A 125 4.79 1.26 6.63
N THR A 126 5.43 2.34 6.18
CA THR A 126 6.86 2.57 6.42
C THR A 126 7.16 3.11 7.82
N LEU A 127 6.16 3.65 8.53
CA LEU A 127 6.31 4.20 9.88
C LEU A 127 6.44 3.11 10.96
N LYS A 128 6.22 1.85 10.59
CA LYS A 128 6.29 0.72 11.53
C LYS A 128 7.62 0.69 12.28
N LYS A 129 7.55 0.74 13.62
CA LYS A 129 8.72 0.58 14.48
C LYS A 129 9.38 -0.79 14.28
N PRO A 130 10.72 -0.89 14.33
CA PRO A 130 11.36 -2.19 14.39
C PRO A 130 10.86 -2.96 15.63
N PRO A 131 10.81 -4.30 15.57
CA PRO A 131 10.54 -5.09 16.77
C PRO A 131 11.61 -4.80 17.83
N ALA A 132 11.15 -4.67 19.09
CA ALA A 132 12.04 -4.53 20.22
C ALA A 132 12.88 -5.79 20.44
#